data_ba8bba474338451c6d0470dc2805458d
#
_entry.id   ba8bba474338451c6d0470dc2805458d
#
_cell.length_a   1.000
_cell.length_b   1.000
_cell.length_c   1.000
_cell.angle_alpha   90.00
_cell.angle_beta   90.00
_cell.angle_gamma   90.00
#
_symmetry.space_group_name_H-M   'P 1'
#
loop_
_entity.id
_entity.type
_entity.pdbx_description
1 polymer ?
#
loop_
_entity_poly.entity_id
_entity_poly.type
_entity_poly.pdbx_seq_one_letter_code
_entity_poly.pdbx_strand_id
1 'polypeptide(L)'
;NARIGCHVLCVTYRNPGLLANSIMTIDHISHGRVELGIGAGWHVQEHAAYGFPFDSPGARSDRLVEGIEALRLLLTEEVSNYSGKYYQLNDAKLYPRPVQERIPIVVGGRGERRTLPTAARLADGWNVPYITVDEFTRLNAILDERCTIEGRDPATLDRSVNLHMRMGATAAEAAQIEQERGATDGAVVGTAQQAIDAIKAYEEAGASRVS
;
A
#
# COMPACT_ATOMS: atom_id res chain seq x y z
N ASN A 1 -11.76 -11.17 13.64
CA ASN A 1 -11.97 -10.71 12.26
C ASN A 1 -10.76 -9.87 11.81
N ALA A 2 -9.72 -10.53 11.23
CA ALA A 2 -8.57 -9.84 10.67
C ALA A 2 -8.68 -9.80 9.15
N ARG A 3 -8.25 -8.71 8.49
CA ARG A 3 -8.00 -8.63 7.06
C ARG A 3 -6.67 -9.31 6.71
N ILE A 4 -6.52 -9.72 5.47
CA ILE A 4 -5.33 -10.41 4.96
C ILE A 4 -4.85 -9.65 3.73
N GLY A 5 -3.59 -9.22 3.72
CA GLY A 5 -3.01 -8.49 2.60
C GLY A 5 -1.50 -8.32 2.72
N CYS A 6 -0.86 -7.92 1.65
CA CYS A 6 0.54 -7.49 1.64
C CYS A 6 0.60 -5.97 1.57
N HIS A 7 1.46 -5.36 2.35
CA HIS A 7 1.75 -3.92 2.31
C HIS A 7 3.21 -3.67 1.92
N VAL A 8 3.51 -3.61 0.62
CA VAL A 8 2.65 -3.75 -0.56
C VAL A 8 3.32 -4.63 -1.60
N LEU A 9 2.54 -5.20 -2.53
CA LEU A 9 3.06 -5.93 -3.68
C LEU A 9 3.65 -4.97 -4.72
N CYS A 10 4.67 -5.44 -5.46
CA CYS A 10 5.30 -4.66 -6.53
C CYS A 10 4.56 -4.90 -7.86
N VAL A 11 4.08 -3.84 -8.52
CA VAL A 11 3.35 -3.93 -9.80
C VAL A 11 4.23 -4.44 -10.93
N THR A 12 5.54 -4.15 -10.91
CA THR A 12 6.48 -4.53 -11.98
C THR A 12 6.74 -6.03 -12.07
N TYR A 13 6.44 -6.79 -11.03
CA TYR A 13 6.58 -8.25 -11.00
C TYR A 13 5.32 -9.00 -11.44
N ARG A 14 4.21 -8.30 -11.72
CA ARG A 14 2.90 -8.93 -11.80
C ARG A 14 2.10 -8.50 -13.03
N ASN A 15 1.52 -9.48 -13.69
CA ASN A 15 0.48 -9.24 -14.67
C ASN A 15 -0.86 -9.03 -13.92
N PRO A 16 -1.66 -8.01 -14.25
CA PRO A 16 -2.94 -7.75 -13.58
C PRO A 16 -3.92 -8.94 -13.61
N GLY A 17 -3.98 -9.69 -14.71
CA GLY A 17 -4.84 -10.85 -14.82
C GLY A 17 -4.46 -11.98 -13.86
N LEU A 18 -3.15 -12.30 -13.76
CA LEU A 18 -2.65 -13.30 -12.81
C LEU A 18 -2.83 -12.82 -11.35
N LEU A 19 -2.60 -11.53 -11.10
CA LEU A 19 -2.80 -10.96 -9.77
C LEU A 19 -4.28 -10.97 -9.38
N ALA A 20 -5.19 -10.61 -10.27
CA ALA A 20 -6.63 -10.65 -10.03
C ALA A 20 -7.10 -12.06 -9.67
N ASN A 21 -6.64 -13.10 -10.41
CA ASN A 21 -6.93 -14.50 -10.09
C ASN A 21 -6.42 -14.91 -8.71
N SER A 22 -5.19 -14.51 -8.35
CA SER A 22 -4.62 -14.81 -7.04
C SER A 22 -5.39 -14.14 -5.91
N ILE A 23 -5.72 -12.86 -6.07
CA ILE A 23 -6.47 -12.07 -5.07
C ILE A 23 -7.90 -12.62 -4.92
N MET A 24 -8.57 -12.94 -6.00
CA MET A 24 -9.89 -13.58 -5.99
C MET A 24 -9.85 -14.92 -5.25
N THR A 25 -8.82 -15.74 -5.50
CA THR A 25 -8.67 -17.02 -4.80
C THR A 25 -8.48 -16.82 -3.29
N ILE A 26 -7.66 -15.85 -2.87
CA ILE A 26 -7.47 -15.51 -1.46
C ILE A 26 -8.76 -14.96 -0.86
N ASP A 27 -9.54 -14.19 -1.63
CA ASP A 27 -10.82 -13.65 -1.20
C ASP A 27 -11.81 -14.76 -0.85
N HIS A 28 -11.92 -15.78 -1.70
CA HIS A 28 -12.75 -16.96 -1.43
C HIS A 28 -12.25 -17.75 -0.20
N ILE A 29 -10.94 -18.06 -0.13
CA ILE A 29 -10.36 -18.80 1.00
C ILE A 29 -10.53 -18.06 2.31
N SER A 30 -10.42 -16.74 2.27
CA SER A 30 -10.53 -15.88 3.45
C SER A 30 -11.97 -15.50 3.82
N HIS A 31 -12.97 -15.89 3.02
CA HIS A 31 -14.36 -15.48 3.19
C HIS A 31 -14.52 -13.94 3.20
N GLY A 32 -13.99 -13.28 2.15
CA GLY A 32 -14.16 -11.85 1.94
C GLY A 32 -13.31 -10.96 2.85
N ARG A 33 -12.09 -11.38 3.22
CA ARG A 33 -11.20 -10.60 4.11
C ARG A 33 -9.93 -10.08 3.44
N VAL A 34 -9.74 -10.33 2.13
CA VAL A 34 -8.52 -9.87 1.44
C VAL A 34 -8.55 -8.36 1.20
N GLU A 35 -7.38 -7.75 1.27
CA GLU A 35 -7.09 -6.42 0.73
C GLU A 35 -5.84 -6.49 -0.14
N LEU A 36 -5.79 -5.69 -1.19
CA LEU A 36 -4.69 -5.66 -2.14
C LEU A 36 -3.84 -4.42 -1.94
N GLY A 37 -2.70 -4.57 -1.27
CA GLY A 37 -1.67 -3.53 -1.25
C GLY A 37 -0.79 -3.60 -2.49
N ILE A 38 -0.59 -2.48 -3.20
CA ILE A 38 0.22 -2.41 -4.42
C ILE A 38 1.03 -1.12 -4.51
N GLY A 39 2.24 -1.20 -5.04
CA GLY A 39 3.14 -0.06 -5.22
C GLY A 39 3.98 -0.17 -6.49
N ALA A 40 4.67 0.92 -6.83
CA ALA A 40 5.45 1.03 -8.07
C ALA A 40 6.74 0.19 -8.11
N GLY A 41 7.18 -0.34 -6.97
CA GLY A 41 8.46 -1.03 -6.84
C GLY A 41 9.64 -0.07 -6.62
N TRP A 42 10.63 -0.53 -5.85
CA TRP A 42 11.79 0.29 -5.49
C TRP A 42 13.11 -0.50 -5.42
N HIS A 43 13.07 -1.81 -5.24
CA HIS A 43 14.25 -2.62 -4.93
C HIS A 43 14.99 -3.06 -6.20
N VAL A 44 16.03 -2.32 -6.58
CA VAL A 44 16.83 -2.53 -7.81
C VAL A 44 17.44 -3.92 -7.86
N GLN A 45 18.03 -4.37 -6.73
CA GLN A 45 18.73 -5.65 -6.65
C GLN A 45 17.77 -6.83 -6.88
N GLU A 46 16.55 -6.75 -6.35
CA GLU A 46 15.54 -7.79 -6.53
C GLU A 46 15.07 -7.86 -7.98
N HIS A 47 14.86 -6.71 -8.65
CA HIS A 47 14.55 -6.68 -10.08
C HIS A 47 15.66 -7.33 -10.89
N ALA A 48 16.90 -6.99 -10.62
CA ALA A 48 18.05 -7.55 -11.31
C ALA A 48 18.20 -9.06 -11.06
N ALA A 49 18.04 -9.50 -9.81
CA ALA A 49 18.20 -10.91 -9.42
C ALA A 49 17.17 -11.84 -10.10
N TYR A 50 15.95 -11.35 -10.30
CA TYR A 50 14.86 -12.14 -10.91
C TYR A 50 14.57 -11.78 -12.38
N GLY A 51 15.39 -10.94 -13.00
CA GLY A 51 15.27 -10.58 -14.42
C GLY A 51 14.07 -9.69 -14.75
N PHE A 52 13.53 -8.97 -13.79
CA PHE A 52 12.46 -7.99 -14.04
C PHE A 52 13.02 -6.65 -14.51
N PRO A 53 12.39 -6.00 -15.51
CA PRO A 53 12.79 -4.66 -15.92
C PRO A 53 12.66 -3.65 -14.77
N PHE A 54 13.68 -2.81 -14.57
CA PHE A 54 13.64 -1.70 -13.62
C PHE A 54 13.63 -0.38 -14.37
N ASP A 55 12.45 0.00 -14.84
CA ASP A 55 12.22 1.23 -15.59
C ASP A 55 12.45 2.49 -14.73
N SER A 56 12.40 3.67 -15.36
CA SER A 56 12.46 4.94 -14.65
C SER A 56 11.33 5.05 -13.59
N PRO A 57 11.51 5.86 -12.53
CA PRO A 57 10.47 6.06 -11.51
C PRO A 57 9.12 6.51 -12.10
N GLY A 58 9.17 7.36 -13.17
CA GLY A 58 7.98 7.79 -13.88
C GLY A 58 7.25 6.64 -14.56
N ALA A 59 7.98 5.83 -15.33
CA ALA A 59 7.42 4.68 -16.04
C ALA A 59 6.83 3.64 -15.08
N ARG A 60 7.49 3.38 -13.93
CA ARG A 60 6.95 2.48 -12.91
C ARG A 60 5.68 3.03 -12.26
N SER A 61 5.60 4.35 -12.06
CA SER A 61 4.38 5.00 -11.56
C SER A 61 3.25 4.95 -12.57
N ASP A 62 3.52 5.17 -13.86
CA ASP A 62 2.52 5.05 -14.92
C ASP A 62 2.00 3.60 -15.03
N ARG A 63 2.91 2.62 -14.92
CA ARG A 63 2.54 1.19 -14.85
C ARG A 63 1.68 0.86 -13.64
N LEU A 64 1.93 1.51 -12.49
CA LEU A 64 1.10 1.34 -11.29
C LEU A 64 -0.32 1.84 -11.52
N VAL A 65 -0.47 3.01 -12.12
CA VAL A 65 -1.79 3.57 -12.47
C VAL A 65 -2.57 2.62 -13.36
N GLU A 66 -2.00 2.23 -14.50
CA GLU A 66 -2.65 1.28 -15.43
C GLU A 66 -2.94 -0.08 -14.77
N GLY A 67 -2.02 -0.56 -13.93
CA GLY A 67 -2.19 -1.81 -13.18
C GLY A 67 -3.38 -1.78 -12.23
N ILE A 68 -3.58 -0.66 -11.52
CA ILE A 68 -4.73 -0.49 -10.62
C ILE A 68 -6.03 -0.38 -11.43
N GLU A 69 -6.04 0.37 -12.53
CA GLU A 69 -7.20 0.53 -13.39
C GLU A 69 -7.62 -0.83 -13.98
N ALA A 70 -6.67 -1.59 -14.53
CA ALA A 70 -6.93 -2.92 -15.07
C ALA A 70 -7.42 -3.92 -13.99
N LEU A 71 -6.81 -3.90 -12.81
CA LEU A 71 -7.23 -4.72 -11.67
C LEU A 71 -8.64 -4.36 -11.21
N ARG A 72 -8.97 -3.08 -11.16
CA ARG A 72 -10.30 -2.63 -10.75
C ARG A 72 -11.35 -3.18 -11.70
N LEU A 73 -11.16 -3.06 -13.02
CA LEU A 73 -12.05 -3.62 -14.02
C LEU A 73 -12.20 -5.14 -13.85
N LEU A 74 -11.12 -5.90 -13.77
CA LEU A 74 -11.16 -7.36 -13.60
C LEU A 74 -11.92 -7.79 -12.34
N LEU A 75 -11.78 -7.05 -11.25
CA LEU A 75 -12.40 -7.39 -9.98
C LEU A 75 -13.87 -6.96 -9.86
N THR A 76 -14.33 -5.98 -10.67
CA THR A 76 -15.69 -5.42 -10.57
C THR A 76 -16.57 -5.72 -11.78
N GLU A 77 -16.01 -5.78 -13.00
CA GLU A 77 -16.78 -5.95 -14.22
C GLU A 77 -16.92 -7.42 -14.61
N GLU A 78 -18.03 -7.79 -15.25
CA GLU A 78 -18.25 -9.13 -15.79
C GLU A 78 -17.33 -9.41 -16.99
N VAL A 79 -17.18 -8.39 -17.86
CA VAL A 79 -16.29 -8.42 -19.03
C VAL A 79 -15.43 -7.16 -19.00
N SER A 80 -14.14 -7.32 -18.98
CA SER A 80 -13.17 -6.23 -18.84
C SER A 80 -12.43 -5.98 -20.15
N ASN A 81 -12.46 -4.73 -20.58
CA ASN A 81 -11.67 -4.22 -21.71
C ASN A 81 -10.82 -3.04 -21.24
N TYR A 82 -9.51 -3.07 -21.53
CA TYR A 82 -8.58 -2.02 -21.18
C TYR A 82 -7.50 -1.89 -22.25
N SER A 83 -7.16 -0.68 -22.64
CA SER A 83 -6.13 -0.40 -23.65
C SER A 83 -5.18 0.67 -23.12
N GLY A 84 -4.15 0.23 -22.40
CA GLY A 84 -3.08 1.07 -21.86
C GLY A 84 -1.76 0.88 -22.61
N LYS A 85 -0.75 1.60 -22.19
CA LYS A 85 0.63 1.46 -22.68
C LYS A 85 1.28 0.16 -22.19
N TYR A 86 1.00 -0.23 -20.95
CA TYR A 86 1.63 -1.38 -20.28
C TYR A 86 0.74 -2.62 -20.23
N TYR A 87 -0.57 -2.43 -20.21
CA TYR A 87 -1.52 -3.53 -20.07
C TYR A 87 -2.64 -3.44 -21.08
N GLN A 88 -3.08 -4.62 -21.54
CA GLN A 88 -4.20 -4.79 -22.47
C GLN A 88 -5.14 -5.85 -21.91
N LEU A 89 -6.44 -5.59 -21.91
CA LEU A 89 -7.48 -6.56 -21.63
C LEU A 89 -8.45 -6.57 -22.82
N ASN A 90 -8.76 -7.76 -23.31
CA ASN A 90 -9.67 -7.96 -24.44
C ASN A 90 -10.73 -9.00 -24.02
N ASP A 91 -11.95 -8.55 -23.76
CA ASP A 91 -13.05 -9.37 -23.27
C ASP A 91 -12.68 -10.31 -22.12
N ALA A 92 -11.80 -9.80 -21.25
CA ALA A 92 -11.26 -10.56 -20.14
C ALA A 92 -12.35 -10.80 -19.08
N LYS A 93 -12.41 -12.03 -18.56
CA LYS A 93 -13.39 -12.45 -17.54
C LYS A 93 -12.67 -13.07 -16.36
N LEU A 94 -13.16 -12.78 -15.16
CA LEU A 94 -12.65 -13.34 -13.91
C LEU A 94 -13.73 -14.21 -13.27
N TYR A 95 -13.52 -15.52 -13.21
CA TYR A 95 -14.43 -16.48 -12.58
C TYR A 95 -13.68 -17.42 -11.63
N PRO A 96 -14.32 -17.79 -10.47
CA PRO A 96 -15.55 -17.22 -9.94
C PRO A 96 -15.38 -15.72 -9.63
N ARG A 97 -16.49 -14.99 -9.40
CA ARG A 97 -16.41 -13.59 -8.97
C ARG A 97 -15.91 -13.48 -7.53
N PRO A 98 -15.28 -12.37 -7.12
CA PRO A 98 -14.93 -12.14 -5.72
C PRO A 98 -16.13 -12.29 -4.78
N VAL A 99 -15.87 -12.70 -3.55
CA VAL A 99 -16.88 -12.75 -2.46
C VAL A 99 -17.22 -11.33 -2.00
N GLN A 100 -16.21 -10.45 -1.94
CA GLN A 100 -16.41 -9.03 -1.65
C GLN A 100 -16.98 -8.32 -2.89
N GLU A 101 -18.00 -7.48 -2.70
CA GLU A 101 -18.47 -6.59 -3.75
C GLU A 101 -17.36 -5.68 -4.29
N ARG A 102 -16.49 -5.23 -3.39
CA ARG A 102 -15.30 -4.41 -3.68
C ARG A 102 -14.12 -4.84 -2.83
N ILE A 103 -13.10 -5.40 -3.46
CA ILE A 103 -11.83 -5.67 -2.79
C ILE A 103 -11.08 -4.35 -2.62
N PRO A 104 -10.71 -3.98 -1.37
CA PRO A 104 -9.96 -2.76 -1.13
C PRO A 104 -8.57 -2.81 -1.79
N ILE A 105 -8.20 -1.73 -2.49
CA ILE A 105 -6.86 -1.52 -3.05
C ILE A 105 -6.16 -0.45 -2.24
N VAL A 106 -4.98 -0.79 -1.68
CA VAL A 106 -4.14 0.11 -0.90
C VAL A 106 -2.90 0.47 -1.71
N VAL A 107 -2.66 1.75 -1.96
CA VAL A 107 -1.47 2.23 -2.67
C VAL A 107 -0.36 2.53 -1.67
N GLY A 108 0.81 1.93 -1.88
CA GLY A 108 1.97 2.10 -1.01
C GLY A 108 3.00 3.09 -1.53
N GLY A 109 3.54 3.90 -0.62
CA GLY A 109 4.66 4.81 -0.85
C GLY A 109 4.41 6.28 -0.45
N ARG A 110 5.48 7.10 -0.50
CA ARG A 110 5.49 8.50 -0.01
C ARG A 110 5.67 9.57 -1.11
N GLY A 111 5.55 9.19 -2.36
CA GLY A 111 5.80 10.10 -3.50
C GLY A 111 4.71 11.15 -3.69
N GLU A 112 4.96 12.39 -3.30
CA GLU A 112 3.99 13.51 -3.34
C GLU A 112 3.46 13.81 -4.74
N ARG A 113 4.32 13.66 -5.76
CA ARG A 113 3.98 14.03 -7.15
C ARG A 113 3.22 12.95 -7.90
N ARG A 114 3.30 11.67 -7.48
CA ARG A 114 2.71 10.55 -8.18
C ARG A 114 1.96 9.59 -7.28
N THR A 115 2.58 9.12 -6.18
CA THR A 115 1.94 8.12 -5.31
C THR A 115 0.69 8.68 -4.63
N LEU A 116 0.79 9.88 -4.01
CA LEU A 116 -0.36 10.48 -3.33
C LEU A 116 -1.50 10.83 -4.30
N PRO A 117 -1.27 11.45 -5.49
CA PRO A 117 -2.33 11.62 -6.48
C PRO A 117 -2.94 10.28 -6.96
N THR A 118 -2.13 9.24 -7.14
CA THR A 118 -2.64 7.90 -7.52
C THR A 118 -3.53 7.33 -6.41
N ALA A 119 -3.11 7.45 -5.16
CA ALA A 119 -3.90 6.99 -4.00
C ALA A 119 -5.23 7.76 -3.90
N ALA A 120 -5.20 9.08 -3.98
CA ALA A 120 -6.39 9.93 -3.94
C ALA A 120 -7.42 9.57 -5.02
N ARG A 121 -6.95 9.32 -6.25
CA ARG A 121 -7.82 9.04 -7.40
C ARG A 121 -8.33 7.60 -7.45
N LEU A 122 -7.50 6.60 -7.16
CA LEU A 122 -7.78 5.21 -7.53
C LEU A 122 -7.89 4.23 -6.36
N ALA A 123 -7.32 4.56 -5.19
CA ALA A 123 -7.21 3.61 -4.08
C ALA A 123 -8.33 3.73 -3.05
N ASP A 124 -8.53 2.68 -2.29
CA ASP A 124 -9.39 2.66 -1.10
C ASP A 124 -8.59 2.96 0.16
N GLY A 125 -7.25 2.86 0.09
CA GLY A 125 -6.35 3.20 1.17
C GLY A 125 -4.95 3.62 0.69
N TRP A 126 -4.23 4.28 1.57
CA TRP A 126 -2.83 4.65 1.42
C TRP A 126 -1.99 4.04 2.54
N ASN A 127 -0.83 3.50 2.18
CA ASN A 127 0.14 2.97 3.12
C ASN A 127 1.49 3.65 2.94
N VAL A 128 2.12 4.04 4.04
CA VAL A 128 3.46 4.60 4.02
C VAL A 128 4.37 3.87 5.00
N PRO A 129 5.56 3.42 4.55
CA PRO A 129 6.50 2.72 5.41
C PRO A 129 7.50 3.67 6.06
N TYR A 130 7.81 3.41 7.34
CA TYR A 130 9.01 3.86 8.04
C TYR A 130 9.25 5.37 7.97
N ILE A 131 8.30 6.16 8.45
CA ILE A 131 8.39 7.62 8.56
C ILE A 131 8.04 8.08 9.98
N THR A 132 8.44 9.28 10.34
CA THR A 132 8.08 9.89 11.63
C THR A 132 6.62 10.38 11.64
N VAL A 133 6.06 10.65 12.82
CA VAL A 133 4.71 11.23 12.97
C VAL A 133 4.60 12.57 12.24
N ASP A 134 5.62 13.43 12.34
CA ASP A 134 5.63 14.73 11.66
C ASP A 134 5.57 14.57 10.13
N GLU A 135 6.36 13.65 9.58
CA GLU A 135 6.35 13.37 8.15
C GLU A 135 5.03 12.74 7.72
N PHE A 136 4.45 11.83 8.53
CA PHE A 136 3.12 11.28 8.28
C PHE A 136 2.06 12.38 8.24
N THR A 137 2.05 13.28 9.23
CA THR A 137 1.12 14.42 9.29
C THR A 137 1.24 15.31 8.06
N ARG A 138 2.47 15.61 7.65
CA ARG A 138 2.75 16.43 6.45
C ARG A 138 2.23 15.77 5.17
N LEU A 139 2.53 14.50 4.97
CA LEU A 139 2.07 13.75 3.78
C LEU A 139 0.55 13.54 3.79
N ASN A 140 -0.03 13.36 4.96
CA ASN A 140 -1.47 13.23 5.15
C ASN A 140 -2.22 14.49 4.71
N ALA A 141 -1.72 15.67 5.09
CA ALA A 141 -2.26 16.95 4.62
C ALA A 141 -2.19 17.09 3.08
N ILE A 142 -1.07 16.70 2.47
CA ILE A 142 -0.94 16.71 1.00
C ILE A 142 -1.95 15.73 0.37
N LEU A 143 -2.15 14.57 0.97
CA LEU A 143 -3.11 13.58 0.48
C LEU A 143 -4.55 14.12 0.53
N ASP A 144 -4.91 14.86 1.59
CA ASP A 144 -6.22 15.53 1.70
C ASP A 144 -6.43 16.55 0.60
N GLU A 145 -5.41 17.37 0.29
CA GLU A 145 -5.46 18.29 -0.84
C GLU A 145 -5.67 17.55 -2.18
N ARG A 146 -4.97 16.42 -2.38
CA ARG A 146 -5.15 15.60 -3.59
C ARG A 146 -6.54 15.00 -3.69
N CYS A 147 -7.10 14.50 -2.58
CA CYS A 147 -8.48 14.03 -2.55
C CYS A 147 -9.46 15.16 -2.93
N THR A 148 -9.25 16.35 -2.42
CA THR A 148 -10.09 17.52 -2.74
C THR A 148 -10.01 17.88 -4.23
N ILE A 149 -8.82 17.84 -4.84
CA ILE A 149 -8.63 18.09 -6.28
C ILE A 149 -9.38 17.03 -7.12
N GLU A 150 -9.40 15.78 -6.68
CA GLU A 150 -10.13 14.69 -7.36
C GLU A 150 -11.63 14.69 -7.03
N GLY A 151 -12.14 15.67 -6.27
CA GLY A 151 -13.54 15.74 -5.85
C GLY A 151 -13.97 14.65 -4.86
N ARG A 152 -13.00 14.08 -4.14
CA ARG A 152 -13.20 13.00 -3.19
C ARG A 152 -13.14 13.51 -1.75
N ASP A 153 -14.05 13.03 -0.90
CA ASP A 153 -13.96 13.23 0.53
C ASP A 153 -12.72 12.49 1.09
N PRO A 154 -11.74 13.21 1.68
CA PRO A 154 -10.54 12.62 2.26
C PRO A 154 -10.83 11.54 3.33
N ALA A 155 -11.93 11.64 4.05
CA ALA A 155 -12.33 10.67 5.08
C ALA A 155 -12.67 9.28 4.53
N THR A 156 -12.90 9.16 3.21
CA THR A 156 -13.19 7.88 2.54
C THR A 156 -11.95 7.06 2.20
N LEU A 157 -10.74 7.59 2.47
CA LEU A 157 -9.48 6.95 2.19
C LEU A 157 -8.84 6.45 3.48
N ASP A 158 -8.70 5.14 3.65
CA ASP A 158 -7.97 4.56 4.78
C ASP A 158 -6.48 4.95 4.76
N ARG A 159 -5.90 5.18 5.93
CA ARG A 159 -4.49 5.55 6.07
C ARG A 159 -3.78 4.61 7.01
N SER A 160 -2.67 4.05 6.54
CA SER A 160 -1.88 3.13 7.35
C SER A 160 -0.38 3.45 7.29
N VAL A 161 0.31 3.13 8.38
CA VAL A 161 1.76 3.27 8.49
C VAL A 161 2.40 1.97 8.93
N ASN A 162 3.53 1.60 8.32
CA ASN A 162 4.36 0.50 8.80
C ASN A 162 5.47 1.08 9.68
N LEU A 163 5.63 0.52 10.87
CA LEU A 163 6.63 0.95 11.83
C LEU A 163 7.65 -0.15 12.11
N HIS A 164 8.90 0.23 12.27
CA HIS A 164 9.87 -0.60 12.96
C HIS A 164 9.75 -0.37 14.46
N MET A 165 9.52 -1.43 15.23
CA MET A 165 9.50 -1.37 16.70
C MET A 165 10.68 -2.11 17.28
N ARG A 166 11.43 -1.44 18.18
CA ARG A 166 12.57 -1.96 18.91
C ARG A 166 12.29 -1.88 20.41
N MET A 167 11.80 -3.00 20.92
CA MET A 167 11.19 -3.07 22.24
C MET A 167 12.14 -3.71 23.23
N GLY A 168 12.29 -3.08 24.40
CA GLY A 168 12.97 -3.64 25.56
C GLY A 168 12.06 -3.61 26.79
N ALA A 169 12.36 -4.42 27.80
CA ALA A 169 11.68 -4.36 29.08
C ALA A 169 11.97 -3.02 29.80
N THR A 170 13.13 -2.41 29.50
CA THR A 170 13.52 -1.07 29.93
C THR A 170 13.95 -0.22 28.75
N ALA A 171 13.96 1.11 28.92
CA ALA A 171 14.45 2.03 27.91
C ALA A 171 15.94 1.80 27.57
N ALA A 172 16.75 1.41 28.55
CA ALA A 172 18.17 1.09 28.34
C ALA A 172 18.36 -0.16 27.46
N GLU A 173 17.57 -1.20 27.67
CA GLU A 173 17.60 -2.41 26.85
C GLU A 173 17.12 -2.11 25.42
N ALA A 174 16.05 -1.33 25.24
CA ALA A 174 15.60 -0.91 23.93
C ALA A 174 16.66 -0.09 23.17
N ALA A 175 17.35 0.81 23.85
CA ALA A 175 18.47 1.58 23.28
C ALA A 175 19.65 0.70 22.87
N GLN A 176 19.97 -0.34 23.66
CA GLN A 176 20.99 -1.31 23.30
C GLN A 176 20.61 -2.09 22.02
N ILE A 177 19.36 -2.57 21.92
CA ILE A 177 18.84 -3.25 20.71
C ILE A 177 18.94 -2.34 19.49
N GLU A 178 18.62 -1.05 19.64
CA GLU A 178 18.75 -0.06 18.55
C GLU A 178 20.21 0.10 18.13
N GLN A 179 21.12 0.19 19.07
CA GLN A 179 22.55 0.30 18.79
C GLN A 179 23.09 -0.93 18.05
N GLU A 180 22.68 -2.13 18.44
CA GLU A 180 23.09 -3.38 17.81
C GLU A 180 22.54 -3.54 16.39
N ARG A 181 21.33 -3.07 16.12
CA ARG A 181 20.67 -3.19 14.83
C ARG A 181 20.88 -2.03 13.88
N GLY A 182 21.44 -0.92 14.38
CA GLY A 182 21.59 0.35 13.67
C GLY A 182 20.31 1.18 13.63
N ALA A 183 20.48 2.49 13.62
CA ALA A 183 19.36 3.44 13.57
C ALA A 183 18.54 3.28 12.28
N THR A 184 17.23 3.37 12.41
CA THR A 184 16.28 3.30 11.29
C THR A 184 15.33 4.49 11.40
N ASP A 185 15.16 5.24 10.31
CA ASP A 185 14.23 6.37 10.27
C ASP A 185 12.81 5.91 10.64
N GLY A 186 12.15 6.67 11.51
CA GLY A 186 10.79 6.38 11.95
C GLY A 186 10.65 5.12 12.84
N ALA A 187 11.76 4.56 13.34
CA ALA A 187 11.68 3.46 14.29
C ALA A 187 11.17 3.94 15.66
N VAL A 188 10.27 3.18 16.23
CA VAL A 188 9.82 3.34 17.63
C VAL A 188 10.73 2.51 18.51
N VAL A 189 11.54 3.19 19.34
CA VAL A 189 12.52 2.56 20.24
C VAL A 189 12.07 2.81 21.68
N GLY A 190 11.82 1.77 22.46
CA GLY A 190 11.41 1.97 23.84
C GLY A 190 10.74 0.79 24.50
N THR A 191 10.07 1.07 25.60
CA THR A 191 9.24 0.11 26.34
C THR A 191 7.87 -0.04 25.70
N ALA A 192 7.08 -1.01 26.16
CA ALA A 192 5.72 -1.21 25.69
C ALA A 192 4.84 0.06 25.83
N GLN A 193 5.01 0.82 26.92
CA GLN A 193 4.27 2.08 27.10
C GLN A 193 4.66 3.12 26.05
N GLN A 194 5.94 3.28 25.76
CA GLN A 194 6.41 4.22 24.73
C GLN A 194 5.94 3.83 23.32
N ALA A 195 5.83 2.52 23.03
CA ALA A 195 5.24 2.07 21.78
C ALA A 195 3.75 2.39 21.68
N ILE A 196 3.00 2.19 22.77
CA ILE A 196 1.57 2.57 22.83
C ILE A 196 1.42 4.07 22.60
N ASP A 197 2.25 4.89 23.23
CA ASP A 197 2.19 6.35 23.08
C ASP A 197 2.54 6.78 21.65
N ALA A 198 3.53 6.13 21.02
CA ALA A 198 3.86 6.36 19.62
C ALA A 198 2.71 5.96 18.67
N ILE A 199 2.07 4.81 18.88
CA ILE A 199 0.92 4.38 18.07
C ILE A 199 -0.22 5.40 18.19
N LYS A 200 -0.52 5.88 19.40
CA LYS A 200 -1.54 6.93 19.60
C LYS A 200 -1.21 8.21 18.85
N ALA A 201 0.06 8.62 18.82
CA ALA A 201 0.47 9.79 18.07
C ALA A 201 0.20 9.66 16.55
N TYR A 202 0.38 8.46 15.95
CA TYR A 202 -0.02 8.22 14.57
C TYR A 202 -1.54 8.20 14.39
N GLU A 203 -2.30 7.65 15.35
CA GLU A 203 -3.76 7.68 15.34
C GLU A 203 -4.27 9.13 15.37
N GLU A 204 -3.74 9.96 16.28
CA GLU A 204 -4.05 11.40 16.38
C GLU A 204 -3.68 12.16 15.09
N ALA A 205 -2.62 11.74 14.40
CA ALA A 205 -2.22 12.26 13.09
C ALA A 205 -3.10 11.75 11.93
N GLY A 206 -4.09 10.88 12.19
CA GLY A 206 -5.06 10.40 11.21
C GLY A 206 -4.78 9.01 10.64
N ALA A 207 -3.86 8.23 11.21
CA ALA A 207 -3.68 6.84 10.81
C ALA A 207 -4.84 5.98 11.35
N SER A 208 -5.50 5.24 10.46
CA SER A 208 -6.53 4.26 10.85
C SER A 208 -5.93 2.90 11.21
N ARG A 209 -4.66 2.67 10.86
CA ARG A 209 -3.95 1.42 11.10
C ARG A 209 -2.44 1.63 11.20
N VAL A 210 -1.84 0.90 12.16
CA VAL A 210 -0.38 0.75 12.32
C VAL A 210 -0.03 -0.73 12.13
N SER A 211 1.04 -1.03 11.36
CA SER A 211 1.51 -2.38 11.03
C SER A 211 3.00 -2.53 11.29
#